data_176f157844b9face5ad13f38c676d5e7
#
_entry.id   176f157844b9face5ad13f38c676d5e7
#
_cell.length_a   1.000
_cell.length_b   1.000
_cell.length_c   1.000
_cell.angle_alpha   90.00
_cell.angle_beta   90.00
_cell.angle_gamma   90.00
#
_symmetry.space_group_name_H-M   'P 1'
#
loop_
_entity.id
_entity.type
_entity.pdbx_description
1 polymer ?
#
loop_
_entity_poly.entity_id
_entity_poly.type
_entity_poly.pdbx_seq_one_letter_code
_entity_poly.pdbx_strand_id
1 'polypeptide(L)'
;MNQPAPSIPTATRLRDPADLPGPGGLPLIGMLHRWKGSQAHRILEGWAATYGPIYRVRLGPQPIVVISEPDAMLTVLRERPQGFRRHFAVRPVFREMGLDGLFSAEGDDWRRQRPLVMKALDPTHLKRFFPVIVTATERLHARWMASTASGTQIDVRADLTRYTVDVTCSLAFGTDVDTLARDDPDPLQQHLDRIFNGIARRLNSFWPTWRWLPSRADREIDRSLRVVGQAVQGFIDRARAQMDAQPRLRDEPEHLLHALLAANDAQRLSDAELHGNVMTLLLAGEDTTSNTIAWAMHLLSAHPDILKAARTEAIEALASEAGTSAASPVLRQIDSTRGLPLIEGIVLEALRLKPVAPLNMFTAVEPTELLGTRIAPRTLVCILKRPPATDPRHFAQPDAFRPQRWLAGEAAASGQGSASSTEGVSGGARRAFMPFGGGPRFCPGRYLALLEAKMVLATTLA
;
A
#
# COMPACT_ATOMS: atom_id res chain seq x y z
N MET A 1 15.76 -2.28 65.30
CA MET A 1 16.38 -2.07 63.95
C MET A 1 15.26 -1.84 62.96
N ASN A 2 15.01 -0.58 62.64
CA ASN A 2 13.99 -0.21 61.65
C ASN A 2 14.57 -0.36 60.24
N GLN A 3 14.04 -1.24 59.40
CA GLN A 3 14.34 -1.27 57.99
C GLN A 3 13.62 -0.10 57.32
N PRO A 4 14.33 0.68 56.47
CA PRO A 4 13.67 1.70 55.69
C PRO A 4 12.72 1.08 54.66
N ALA A 5 11.52 1.64 54.55
CA ALA A 5 10.52 1.25 53.55
C ALA A 5 11.08 1.36 52.12
N PRO A 6 10.71 0.42 51.20
CA PRO A 6 11.16 0.50 49.84
C PRO A 6 10.68 1.81 49.21
N SER A 7 11.61 2.57 48.66
CA SER A 7 11.32 3.80 47.91
C SER A 7 10.45 3.49 46.71
N ILE A 8 9.26 4.07 46.67
CA ILE A 8 8.36 4.07 45.48
C ILE A 8 9.16 4.65 44.29
N PRO A 9 9.25 3.94 43.17
CA PRO A 9 9.94 4.50 42.00
C PRO A 9 9.26 5.79 41.59
N THR A 10 10.03 6.86 41.58
CA THR A 10 9.58 8.18 41.15
C THR A 10 9.00 8.05 39.75
N ALA A 11 7.71 8.32 39.57
CA ALA A 11 7.06 8.30 38.27
C ALA A 11 7.85 9.18 37.31
N THR A 12 8.46 8.60 36.29
CA THR A 12 9.25 9.31 35.31
C THR A 12 8.33 10.35 34.64
N ARG A 13 8.63 11.64 34.84
CA ARG A 13 7.81 12.72 34.29
C ARG A 13 7.81 12.61 32.75
N LEU A 14 6.62 12.40 32.17
CA LEU A 14 6.46 12.35 30.73
C LEU A 14 6.89 13.68 30.08
N ARG A 15 7.63 13.61 28.98
CA ARG A 15 8.03 14.77 28.20
C ARG A 15 6.82 15.40 27.51
N ASP A 16 6.84 16.71 27.35
CA ASP A 16 5.91 17.40 26.45
C ASP A 16 6.40 17.27 24.99
N PRO A 17 5.52 17.19 23.98
CA PRO A 17 5.93 17.26 22.58
C PRO A 17 6.77 18.51 22.25
N ALA A 18 6.59 19.61 22.99
CA ALA A 18 7.39 20.82 22.83
C ALA A 18 8.86 20.65 23.24
N ASP A 19 9.15 19.70 24.13
CA ASP A 19 10.51 19.40 24.61
C ASP A 19 11.26 18.41 23.71
N LEU A 20 10.58 17.82 22.70
CA LEU A 20 11.23 16.92 21.76
C LEU A 20 12.27 17.64 20.90
N PRO A 21 13.40 16.98 20.58
CA PRO A 21 14.34 17.50 19.63
C PRO A 21 13.68 17.68 18.25
N GLY A 22 14.24 18.53 17.42
CA GLY A 22 13.73 18.70 16.06
C GLY A 22 14.37 19.88 15.34
N PRO A 23 14.15 20.01 14.03
CA PRO A 23 14.72 21.10 13.26
C PRO A 23 14.16 22.45 13.71
N GLY A 24 15.05 23.44 13.83
CA GLY A 24 14.66 24.83 14.06
C GLY A 24 13.87 25.35 12.86
N GLY A 25 12.71 25.95 13.13
CA GLY A 25 11.84 26.52 12.10
C GLY A 25 11.68 28.03 12.25
N LEU A 26 11.28 28.70 11.18
CA LEU A 26 10.93 30.11 11.21
C LEU A 26 9.65 30.36 12.03
N PRO A 27 9.50 31.52 12.67
CA PRO A 27 8.23 31.88 13.32
C PRO A 27 7.06 31.74 12.37
N LEU A 28 5.90 31.30 12.87
CA LEU A 28 4.63 31.08 12.16
C LEU A 28 4.66 29.98 11.10
N ILE A 29 5.64 29.94 10.20
CA ILE A 29 5.68 29.01 9.07
C ILE A 29 6.44 27.70 9.36
N GLY A 30 7.23 27.64 10.44
CA GLY A 30 8.01 26.46 10.79
C GLY A 30 9.00 26.07 9.69
N MET A 31 8.94 24.82 9.26
CA MET A 31 9.83 24.24 8.24
C MET A 31 9.28 24.31 6.81
N LEU A 32 8.18 25.05 6.55
CA LEU A 32 7.57 25.14 5.21
C LEU A 32 8.54 25.61 4.13
N HIS A 33 9.47 26.49 4.45
CA HIS A 33 10.50 26.96 3.51
C HIS A 33 11.46 25.86 3.01
N ARG A 34 11.59 24.77 3.76
CA ARG A 34 12.37 23.57 3.39
C ARG A 34 11.50 22.39 2.96
N TRP A 35 10.17 22.55 2.99
CA TRP A 35 9.26 21.47 2.71
C TRP A 35 9.04 21.29 1.21
N LYS A 36 9.41 20.13 0.69
CA LYS A 36 9.07 19.70 -0.66
C LYS A 36 8.19 18.46 -0.54
N GLY A 37 6.91 18.58 -0.85
CA GLY A 37 5.92 17.51 -0.65
C GLY A 37 6.31 16.18 -1.31
N SER A 38 6.85 16.21 -2.54
CA SER A 38 7.35 15.03 -3.25
C SER A 38 8.55 14.35 -2.60
N GLN A 39 9.30 15.06 -1.74
CA GLN A 39 10.47 14.56 -1.01
C GLN A 39 10.25 14.50 0.51
N ALA A 40 9.02 14.67 0.97
CA ALA A 40 8.68 14.74 2.38
C ALA A 40 9.28 13.58 3.20
N HIS A 41 9.16 12.35 2.69
CA HIS A 41 9.71 11.17 3.36
C HIS A 41 11.23 11.26 3.53
N ARG A 42 11.98 11.66 2.49
CA ARG A 42 13.46 11.78 2.57
C ARG A 42 13.90 12.87 3.56
N ILE A 43 13.18 13.99 3.58
CA ILE A 43 13.45 15.07 4.52
C ILE A 43 13.22 14.59 5.96
N LEU A 44 12.10 13.91 6.21
CA LEU A 44 11.78 13.36 7.53
C LEU A 44 12.76 12.24 7.94
N GLU A 45 13.13 11.34 7.03
CA GLU A 45 14.13 10.28 7.28
C GLU A 45 15.50 10.89 7.64
N GLY A 46 15.94 11.94 6.95
CA GLY A 46 17.17 12.65 7.28
C GLY A 46 17.13 13.29 8.68
N TRP A 47 15.99 13.82 9.09
CA TRP A 47 15.82 14.33 10.45
C TRP A 47 15.73 13.21 11.50
N ALA A 48 15.15 12.06 11.17
CA ALA A 48 15.16 10.88 12.05
C ALA A 48 16.59 10.41 12.36
N ALA A 49 17.48 10.44 11.36
CA ALA A 49 18.90 10.13 11.55
C ALA A 49 19.61 11.14 12.46
N THR A 50 19.17 12.39 12.45
CA THR A 50 19.78 13.47 13.27
C THR A 50 19.23 13.54 14.70
N TYR A 51 17.90 13.42 14.83
CA TYR A 51 17.20 13.69 16.11
C TYR A 51 16.75 12.43 16.84
N GLY A 52 16.91 11.25 16.20
CA GLY A 52 16.54 9.97 16.79
C GLY A 52 15.11 9.50 16.44
N PRO A 53 14.65 8.44 17.12
CA PRO A 53 13.41 7.72 16.74
C PRO A 53 12.12 8.44 17.08
N ILE A 54 12.18 9.52 17.87
CA ILE A 54 11.07 10.43 18.15
C ILE A 54 11.56 11.86 18.14
N TYR A 55 10.93 12.69 17.33
CA TYR A 55 11.26 14.11 17.24
C TYR A 55 10.04 14.93 16.80
N ARG A 56 10.12 16.25 16.90
CA ARG A 56 9.06 17.14 16.44
C ARG A 56 9.45 17.89 15.17
N VAL A 57 8.44 18.14 14.34
CA VAL A 57 8.53 19.05 13.19
C VAL A 57 7.36 20.01 13.27
N ARG A 58 7.58 21.27 12.88
CA ARG A 58 6.51 22.24 12.76
C ARG A 58 6.33 22.64 11.31
N LEU A 59 5.15 22.32 10.75
CA LEU A 59 4.71 22.75 9.43
C LEU A 59 3.55 23.73 9.62
N GLY A 60 3.83 25.02 9.44
CA GLY A 60 2.89 26.07 9.85
C GLY A 60 2.68 26.12 11.37
N PRO A 61 1.46 26.37 11.85
CA PRO A 61 1.16 26.50 13.28
C PRO A 61 1.15 25.18 14.05
N GLN A 62 0.99 24.04 13.37
CA GLN A 62 0.80 22.75 14.04
C GLN A 62 2.12 21.98 14.20
N PRO A 63 2.44 21.51 15.42
CA PRO A 63 3.51 20.56 15.63
C PRO A 63 3.08 19.16 15.20
N ILE A 64 4.03 18.43 14.62
CA ILE A 64 3.89 17.02 14.23
C ILE A 64 4.93 16.25 15.02
N VAL A 65 4.52 15.24 15.77
CA VAL A 65 5.41 14.26 16.39
C VAL A 65 5.72 13.19 15.34
N VAL A 66 7.00 13.01 15.03
CA VAL A 66 7.46 12.01 14.08
C VAL A 66 8.08 10.86 14.83
N ILE A 67 7.68 9.64 14.51
CA ILE A 67 8.17 8.41 15.14
C ILE A 67 8.67 7.42 14.10
N SER A 68 9.75 6.72 14.45
CA SER A 68 10.34 5.63 13.66
C SER A 68 10.76 4.43 14.52
N GLU A 69 10.33 4.38 15.79
CA GLU A 69 10.54 3.20 16.64
C GLU A 69 9.43 2.17 16.40
N PRO A 70 9.77 0.89 16.10
CA PRO A 70 8.80 -0.14 15.73
C PRO A 70 7.65 -0.33 16.71
N ASP A 71 7.92 -0.41 18.01
CA ASP A 71 6.89 -0.68 19.01
C ASP A 71 5.93 0.52 19.16
N ALA A 72 6.43 1.76 19.11
CA ALA A 72 5.59 2.96 19.10
C ALA A 72 4.74 3.05 17.83
N MET A 73 5.30 2.71 16.68
CA MET A 73 4.56 2.65 15.42
C MET A 73 3.45 1.59 15.47
N LEU A 74 3.74 0.40 16.01
CA LEU A 74 2.75 -0.66 16.20
C LEU A 74 1.64 -0.24 17.16
N THR A 75 1.97 0.47 18.25
CA THR A 75 0.98 1.05 19.16
C THR A 75 0.01 1.94 18.42
N VAL A 76 0.51 2.92 17.65
CA VAL A 76 -0.33 3.80 16.83
C VAL A 76 -1.21 3.02 15.86
N LEU A 77 -0.67 1.97 15.22
CA LEU A 77 -1.42 1.18 14.23
C LEU A 77 -2.46 0.26 14.87
N ARG A 78 -2.19 -0.30 16.06
CA ARG A 78 -3.10 -1.22 16.78
C ARG A 78 -4.25 -0.50 17.45
N GLU A 79 -4.02 0.68 18.00
CA GLU A 79 -5.03 1.49 18.67
C GLU A 79 -6.02 2.18 17.74
N ARG A 80 -5.94 1.91 16.44
CA ARG A 80 -6.90 2.45 15.47
C ARG A 80 -8.17 1.61 15.41
N PRO A 81 -9.33 2.26 15.30
CA PRO A 81 -9.60 3.70 15.14
C PRO A 81 -9.87 4.45 16.47
N GLN A 82 -9.71 3.83 17.62
CA GLN A 82 -10.05 4.42 18.92
C GLN A 82 -9.06 5.50 19.34
N GLY A 83 -7.78 5.13 19.57
CA GLY A 83 -6.71 6.03 20.01
C GLY A 83 -6.17 6.93 18.91
N PHE A 84 -6.14 6.42 17.67
CA PHE A 84 -5.62 7.15 16.51
C PHE A 84 -6.53 7.03 15.29
N ARG A 85 -6.67 8.14 14.56
CA ARG A 85 -7.37 8.20 13.27
C ARG A 85 -6.46 8.76 12.20
N ARG A 86 -6.85 8.64 10.93
CA ARG A 86 -6.14 9.32 9.84
C ARG A 86 -6.11 10.83 10.09
N HIS A 87 -5.13 11.49 9.50
CA HIS A 87 -5.08 12.96 9.53
C HIS A 87 -6.45 13.55 9.22
N PHE A 88 -6.87 14.51 10.02
CA PHE A 88 -8.24 15.06 10.01
C PHE A 88 -8.69 15.61 8.65
N ALA A 89 -7.75 16.05 7.80
CA ALA A 89 -8.06 16.54 6.45
C ALA A 89 -8.39 15.42 5.45
N VAL A 90 -8.02 14.16 5.73
CA VAL A 90 -8.19 13.06 4.76
C VAL A 90 -9.66 12.85 4.45
N ARG A 91 -10.50 12.63 5.45
CA ARG A 91 -11.90 12.30 5.22
C ARG A 91 -12.69 13.40 4.51
N PRO A 92 -12.60 14.69 4.90
CA PRO A 92 -13.26 15.76 4.15
C PRO A 92 -12.83 15.86 2.69
N VAL A 93 -11.53 15.80 2.41
CA VAL A 93 -11.00 15.84 1.04
C VAL A 93 -11.50 14.64 0.22
N PHE A 94 -11.43 13.43 0.79
CA PHE A 94 -11.90 12.22 0.10
C PHE A 94 -13.41 12.27 -0.18
N ARG A 95 -14.20 12.76 0.77
CA ARG A 95 -15.65 12.94 0.59
C ARG A 95 -15.97 13.92 -0.54
N GLU A 96 -15.30 15.06 -0.58
CA GLU A 96 -15.46 16.06 -1.64
C GLU A 96 -15.05 15.51 -3.03
N MET A 97 -14.11 14.57 -3.05
CA MET A 97 -13.66 13.92 -4.28
C MET A 97 -14.47 12.67 -4.65
N GLY A 98 -15.52 12.31 -3.90
CA GLY A 98 -16.31 11.09 -4.16
C GLY A 98 -15.57 9.79 -3.81
N LEU A 99 -14.54 9.86 -2.96
CA LEU A 99 -13.68 8.74 -2.56
C LEU A 99 -13.96 8.26 -1.12
N ASP A 100 -15.12 8.61 -0.53
CA ASP A 100 -15.44 8.28 0.88
C ASP A 100 -15.82 6.80 1.03
N GLY A 101 -14.80 5.94 1.03
CA GLY A 101 -14.87 4.49 1.22
C GLY A 101 -14.03 4.03 2.41
N LEU A 102 -13.74 2.74 2.46
CA LEU A 102 -13.00 2.08 3.55
C LEU A 102 -11.68 2.77 3.92
N PHE A 103 -10.98 3.35 2.94
CA PHE A 103 -9.71 4.02 3.18
C PHE A 103 -9.87 5.25 4.07
N SER A 104 -10.85 6.11 3.80
CA SER A 104 -11.11 7.36 4.52
C SER A 104 -12.05 7.19 5.72
N ALA A 105 -12.85 6.13 5.76
CA ALA A 105 -13.81 5.85 6.82
C ALA A 105 -13.12 5.69 8.18
N GLU A 106 -13.75 6.18 9.25
CA GLU A 106 -13.27 6.10 10.63
C GLU A 106 -14.40 5.63 11.57
N GLY A 107 -14.05 5.18 12.77
CA GLY A 107 -15.01 4.78 13.79
C GLY A 107 -15.95 3.66 13.32
N ASP A 108 -17.25 3.86 13.50
CA ASP A 108 -18.30 2.88 13.19
C ASP A 108 -18.49 2.67 11.68
N ASP A 109 -18.31 3.72 10.87
CA ASP A 109 -18.34 3.59 9.41
C ASP A 109 -17.28 2.63 8.92
N TRP A 110 -16.06 2.72 9.46
CA TRP A 110 -15.00 1.77 9.15
C TRP A 110 -15.32 0.35 9.65
N ARG A 111 -15.83 0.20 10.88
CA ARG A 111 -16.17 -1.13 11.43
C ARG A 111 -17.23 -1.83 10.58
N ARG A 112 -18.20 -1.08 10.05
CA ARG A 112 -19.25 -1.58 9.19
C ARG A 112 -18.73 -1.98 7.81
N GLN A 113 -17.88 -1.16 7.19
CA GLN A 113 -17.39 -1.38 5.83
C GLN A 113 -16.29 -2.45 5.76
N ARG A 114 -15.40 -2.53 6.78
CA ARG A 114 -14.21 -3.39 6.77
C ARG A 114 -14.52 -4.87 6.50
N PRO A 115 -15.46 -5.53 7.17
CA PRO A 115 -15.77 -6.94 6.92
C PRO A 115 -16.24 -7.20 5.49
N LEU A 116 -17.02 -6.29 4.89
CA LEU A 116 -17.54 -6.43 3.54
C LEU A 116 -16.40 -6.43 2.51
N VAL A 117 -15.51 -5.46 2.61
CA VAL A 117 -14.35 -5.37 1.70
C VAL A 117 -13.37 -6.54 1.93
N MET A 118 -13.17 -6.96 3.19
CA MET A 118 -12.30 -8.11 3.48
C MET A 118 -12.87 -9.41 2.90
N LYS A 119 -14.20 -9.59 2.94
CA LYS A 119 -14.86 -10.76 2.33
C LYS A 119 -14.69 -10.78 0.81
N ALA A 120 -14.80 -9.62 0.16
CA ALA A 120 -14.59 -9.50 -1.28
C ALA A 120 -13.16 -9.83 -1.72
N LEU A 121 -12.16 -9.52 -0.87
CA LEU A 121 -10.71 -9.74 -1.14
C LEU A 121 -10.15 -10.98 -0.44
N ASP A 122 -10.97 -11.94 -0.05
CA ASP A 122 -10.49 -13.15 0.60
C ASP A 122 -9.74 -14.09 -0.38
N PRO A 123 -8.85 -14.98 0.12
CA PRO A 123 -8.09 -15.89 -0.73
C PRO A 123 -8.95 -16.81 -1.61
N THR A 124 -10.16 -17.15 -1.20
CA THR A 124 -11.08 -18.00 -1.96
C THR A 124 -11.54 -17.30 -3.24
N HIS A 125 -11.93 -16.03 -3.11
CA HIS A 125 -12.28 -15.19 -4.25
C HIS A 125 -11.06 -14.96 -5.15
N LEU A 126 -9.89 -14.66 -4.57
CA LEU A 126 -8.65 -14.47 -5.35
C LEU A 126 -8.27 -15.71 -6.16
N LYS A 127 -8.49 -16.92 -5.61
CA LYS A 127 -8.27 -18.17 -6.37
C LYS A 127 -9.21 -18.27 -7.58
N ARG A 128 -10.47 -17.89 -7.44
CA ARG A 128 -11.45 -17.87 -8.54
C ARG A 128 -11.09 -16.85 -9.62
N PHE A 129 -10.55 -15.69 -9.20
CA PHE A 129 -10.20 -14.60 -10.11
C PHE A 129 -8.77 -14.70 -10.68
N PHE A 130 -8.00 -15.70 -10.29
CA PHE A 130 -6.63 -15.90 -10.75
C PHE A 130 -6.48 -15.94 -12.28
N PRO A 131 -7.38 -16.53 -13.07
CA PRO A 131 -7.28 -16.48 -14.53
C PRO A 131 -7.20 -15.08 -15.13
N VAL A 132 -7.76 -14.07 -14.50
CA VAL A 132 -7.64 -12.66 -14.91
C VAL A 132 -6.17 -12.20 -14.82
N ILE A 133 -5.49 -12.54 -13.72
CA ILE A 133 -4.06 -12.20 -13.52
C ILE A 133 -3.20 -12.92 -14.56
N VAL A 134 -3.52 -14.18 -14.86
CA VAL A 134 -2.84 -14.97 -15.93
C VAL A 134 -2.95 -14.24 -17.25
N THR A 135 -4.17 -13.91 -17.69
CA THR A 135 -4.41 -13.21 -18.97
C THR A 135 -3.67 -11.88 -19.07
N ALA A 136 -3.75 -11.04 -18.02
CA ALA A 136 -3.04 -9.77 -18.01
C ALA A 136 -1.51 -9.96 -18.06
N THR A 137 -0.98 -10.99 -17.37
CA THR A 137 0.45 -11.32 -17.38
C THR A 137 0.91 -11.81 -18.76
N GLU A 138 0.08 -12.62 -19.45
CA GLU A 138 0.35 -13.05 -20.83
C GLU A 138 0.41 -11.85 -21.79
N ARG A 139 -0.52 -10.90 -21.67
CA ARG A 139 -0.53 -9.67 -22.48
C ARG A 139 0.71 -8.82 -22.23
N LEU A 140 1.10 -8.64 -20.97
CA LEU A 140 2.32 -7.90 -20.62
C LEU A 140 3.55 -8.56 -21.22
N HIS A 141 3.67 -9.87 -21.08
CA HIS A 141 4.77 -10.65 -21.66
C HIS A 141 4.80 -10.52 -23.18
N ALA A 142 3.69 -10.71 -23.87
CA ALA A 142 3.58 -10.58 -25.33
C ALA A 142 4.00 -9.17 -25.80
N ARG A 143 3.57 -8.12 -25.09
CA ARG A 143 3.94 -6.73 -25.38
C ARG A 143 5.45 -6.53 -25.26
N TRP A 144 6.08 -7.02 -24.19
CA TRP A 144 7.53 -6.87 -24.00
C TRP A 144 8.34 -7.70 -24.99
N MET A 145 7.88 -8.90 -25.35
CA MET A 145 8.51 -9.71 -26.40
C MET A 145 8.43 -9.02 -27.77
N ALA A 146 7.29 -8.42 -28.13
CA ALA A 146 7.15 -7.64 -29.36
C ALA A 146 8.07 -6.42 -29.38
N SER A 147 8.18 -5.69 -28.27
CA SER A 147 9.09 -4.54 -28.14
C SER A 147 10.55 -4.97 -28.26
N THR A 148 10.92 -6.10 -27.66
CA THR A 148 12.27 -6.66 -27.77
C THR A 148 12.60 -7.08 -29.20
N ALA A 149 11.68 -7.73 -29.89
CA ALA A 149 11.85 -8.15 -31.29
C ALA A 149 11.99 -6.96 -32.25
N SER A 150 11.29 -5.86 -32.00
CA SER A 150 11.37 -4.62 -32.81
C SER A 150 12.51 -3.69 -32.40
N GLY A 151 13.23 -3.98 -31.29
CA GLY A 151 14.24 -3.07 -30.72
C GLY A 151 13.66 -1.80 -30.12
N THR A 152 12.36 -1.79 -29.82
CA THR A 152 11.69 -0.62 -29.21
C THR A 152 11.98 -0.58 -27.72
N GLN A 153 12.29 0.61 -27.20
CA GLN A 153 12.53 0.79 -25.76
C GLN A 153 11.25 0.58 -24.96
N ILE A 154 11.34 -0.23 -23.90
CA ILE A 154 10.24 -0.51 -22.98
C ILE A 154 10.22 0.53 -21.86
N ASP A 155 9.11 1.25 -21.70
CA ASP A 155 8.82 2.00 -20.46
C ASP A 155 8.18 1.03 -19.43
N VAL A 156 9.02 0.38 -18.66
CA VAL A 156 8.62 -0.61 -17.65
C VAL A 156 7.55 -0.05 -16.71
N ARG A 157 7.72 1.21 -16.26
CA ARG A 157 6.76 1.81 -15.32
C ARG A 157 5.39 2.01 -15.97
N ALA A 158 5.35 2.56 -17.18
CA ALA A 158 4.10 2.79 -17.90
C ALA A 158 3.36 1.47 -18.18
N ASP A 159 4.09 0.43 -18.61
CA ASP A 159 3.48 -0.87 -18.90
C ASP A 159 3.03 -1.61 -17.64
N LEU A 160 3.77 -1.51 -16.53
CA LEU A 160 3.32 -2.05 -15.24
C LEU A 160 2.07 -1.34 -14.72
N THR A 161 1.94 -0.03 -14.95
CA THR A 161 0.71 0.70 -14.60
C THR A 161 -0.47 0.23 -15.46
N ARG A 162 -0.28 0.01 -16.77
CA ARG A 162 -1.32 -0.60 -17.63
C ARG A 162 -1.72 -1.99 -17.12
N TYR A 163 -0.73 -2.82 -16.81
CA TYR A 163 -0.97 -4.16 -16.24
C TYR A 163 -1.84 -4.12 -14.98
N THR A 164 -1.50 -3.27 -14.02
CA THR A 164 -2.27 -3.16 -12.78
C THR A 164 -3.67 -2.57 -12.99
N VAL A 165 -3.85 -1.68 -13.96
CA VAL A 165 -5.19 -1.20 -14.38
C VAL A 165 -6.01 -2.33 -14.99
N ASP A 166 -5.44 -3.11 -15.91
CA ASP A 166 -6.12 -4.23 -16.55
C ASP A 166 -6.52 -5.29 -15.52
N VAL A 167 -5.62 -5.68 -14.62
CA VAL A 167 -5.92 -6.60 -13.51
C VAL A 167 -7.01 -6.04 -12.62
N THR A 168 -6.88 -4.78 -12.17
CA THR A 168 -7.83 -4.18 -11.24
C THR A 168 -9.22 -4.03 -11.86
N CYS A 169 -9.34 -3.58 -13.12
CA CYS A 169 -10.62 -3.42 -13.78
C CYS A 169 -11.29 -4.77 -14.03
N SER A 170 -10.55 -5.77 -14.50
CA SER A 170 -11.10 -7.10 -14.75
C SER A 170 -11.47 -7.82 -13.46
N LEU A 171 -10.59 -7.80 -12.45
CA LEU A 171 -10.81 -8.47 -11.17
C LEU A 171 -11.86 -7.78 -10.32
N ALA A 172 -11.87 -6.45 -10.31
CA ALA A 172 -12.80 -5.70 -9.49
C ALA A 172 -14.19 -5.57 -10.14
N PHE A 173 -14.27 -5.44 -11.47
CA PHE A 173 -15.51 -5.05 -12.17
C PHE A 173 -15.92 -6.01 -13.28
N GLY A 174 -15.16 -7.07 -13.52
CA GLY A 174 -15.42 -7.97 -14.65
C GLY A 174 -15.29 -7.27 -16.01
N THR A 175 -14.57 -6.17 -16.08
CA THR A 175 -14.43 -5.35 -17.30
C THR A 175 -13.00 -5.44 -17.81
N ASP A 176 -12.83 -6.06 -18.97
CA ASP A 176 -11.57 -6.11 -19.68
C ASP A 176 -11.38 -4.79 -20.43
N VAL A 177 -10.45 -3.95 -19.97
CA VAL A 177 -10.14 -2.64 -20.58
C VAL A 177 -9.01 -2.75 -21.58
N ASP A 178 -8.18 -3.79 -21.50
CA ASP A 178 -7.08 -4.14 -22.41
C ASP A 178 -6.19 -2.93 -22.76
N THR A 179 -5.69 -2.27 -21.74
CA THR A 179 -4.82 -1.11 -21.89
C THR A 179 -3.44 -1.51 -22.39
N LEU A 180 -3.03 -2.75 -22.18
CA LEU A 180 -1.77 -3.32 -22.66
C LEU A 180 -1.73 -3.49 -24.19
N ALA A 181 -2.86 -3.63 -24.86
CA ALA A 181 -2.93 -3.70 -26.34
C ALA A 181 -2.75 -2.34 -27.03
N ARG A 182 -2.73 -1.24 -26.26
CA ARG A 182 -2.67 0.13 -26.80
C ARG A 182 -1.31 0.75 -26.59
N ASP A 183 -0.84 1.54 -27.55
CA ASP A 183 0.38 2.35 -27.41
C ASP A 183 0.08 3.73 -26.82
N ASP A 184 -1.09 4.27 -27.14
CA ASP A 184 -1.53 5.54 -26.58
C ASP A 184 -1.86 5.44 -25.09
N PRO A 185 -1.58 6.48 -24.30
CA PRO A 185 -1.98 6.53 -22.89
C PRO A 185 -3.49 6.37 -22.76
N ASP A 186 -3.92 5.38 -21.98
CA ASP A 186 -5.33 5.14 -21.73
C ASP A 186 -6.00 6.36 -21.08
N PRO A 187 -7.16 6.82 -21.58
CA PRO A 187 -7.85 7.99 -21.00
C PRO A 187 -8.21 7.80 -19.52
N LEU A 188 -8.60 6.60 -19.11
CA LEU A 188 -8.94 6.31 -17.71
C LEU A 188 -7.70 6.47 -16.83
N GLN A 189 -6.56 5.91 -17.23
CA GLN A 189 -5.29 6.04 -16.52
C GLN A 189 -4.88 7.51 -16.35
N GLN A 190 -4.96 8.32 -17.43
CA GLN A 190 -4.65 9.75 -17.34
C GLN A 190 -5.55 10.48 -16.33
N HIS A 191 -6.83 10.10 -16.23
CA HIS A 191 -7.74 10.66 -15.24
C HIS A 191 -7.39 10.21 -13.83
N LEU A 192 -7.00 8.95 -13.63
CA LEU A 192 -6.55 8.42 -12.32
C LEU A 192 -5.30 9.15 -11.84
N ASP A 193 -4.29 9.32 -12.68
CA ASP A 193 -3.07 10.08 -12.36
C ASP A 193 -3.38 11.51 -11.89
N ARG A 194 -4.32 12.19 -12.58
CA ARG A 194 -4.75 13.54 -12.18
C ARG A 194 -5.47 13.54 -10.84
N ILE A 195 -6.27 12.50 -10.55
CA ILE A 195 -6.95 12.34 -9.27
C ILE A 195 -5.93 12.13 -8.15
N PHE A 196 -4.92 11.26 -8.33
CA PHE A 196 -3.84 11.06 -7.36
C PHE A 196 -3.10 12.35 -7.04
N ASN A 197 -2.68 13.07 -8.08
CA ASN A 197 -2.03 14.38 -7.93
C ASN A 197 -2.96 15.38 -7.23
N GLY A 198 -4.26 15.31 -7.50
CA GLY A 198 -5.29 16.12 -6.86
C GLY A 198 -5.45 15.84 -5.38
N ILE A 199 -5.46 14.56 -4.98
CA ILE A 199 -5.47 14.14 -3.57
C ILE A 199 -4.26 14.71 -2.84
N ALA A 200 -3.05 14.47 -3.38
CA ALA A 200 -1.81 14.95 -2.78
C ALA A 200 -1.81 16.48 -2.65
N ARG A 201 -2.24 17.19 -3.68
CA ARG A 201 -2.35 18.66 -3.68
C ARG A 201 -3.32 19.17 -2.63
N ARG A 202 -4.54 18.60 -2.53
CA ARG A 202 -5.57 19.03 -1.57
C ARG A 202 -5.17 18.69 -0.13
N LEU A 203 -4.55 17.52 0.11
CA LEU A 203 -4.08 17.14 1.44
C LEU A 203 -2.90 17.97 1.94
N ASN A 204 -2.04 18.44 1.04
CA ASN A 204 -0.88 19.28 1.40
C ASN A 204 -1.17 20.78 1.37
N SER A 205 -2.42 21.17 1.07
CA SER A 205 -2.80 22.59 1.03
C SER A 205 -3.20 23.08 2.42
N PHE A 206 -2.64 24.24 2.84
CA PHE A 206 -2.99 24.87 4.12
C PHE A 206 -4.41 25.45 4.13
N TRP A 207 -4.83 25.96 2.99
CA TRP A 207 -6.15 26.58 2.81
C TRP A 207 -6.86 25.88 1.68
N PRO A 208 -8.14 25.52 1.85
CA PRO A 208 -8.91 24.84 0.81
C PRO A 208 -9.32 25.83 -0.28
N THR A 209 -8.33 26.45 -0.93
CA THR A 209 -8.55 27.50 -1.94
C THR A 209 -9.34 26.98 -3.14
N TRP A 210 -9.28 25.70 -3.45
CA TRP A 210 -10.08 25.09 -4.51
C TRP A 210 -11.60 25.22 -4.30
N ARG A 211 -12.06 25.43 -3.07
CA ARG A 211 -13.50 25.60 -2.77
C ARG A 211 -14.02 26.98 -3.17
N TRP A 212 -13.17 28.01 -3.15
CA TRP A 212 -13.59 29.40 -3.37
C TRP A 212 -13.01 29.98 -4.65
N LEU A 213 -11.77 29.63 -5.00
CA LEU A 213 -11.04 30.11 -6.15
C LEU A 213 -10.36 28.92 -6.87
N PRO A 214 -11.16 28.06 -7.54
CA PRO A 214 -10.61 26.88 -8.22
C PRO A 214 -9.68 27.30 -9.37
N SER A 215 -8.43 26.87 -9.30
CA SER A 215 -7.44 27.05 -10.35
C SER A 215 -7.79 26.20 -11.60
N ARG A 216 -7.04 26.39 -12.70
CA ARG A 216 -7.18 25.51 -13.88
C ARG A 216 -6.95 24.03 -13.51
N ALA A 217 -5.91 23.75 -12.70
CA ALA A 217 -5.62 22.39 -12.27
C ALA A 217 -6.75 21.82 -11.40
N ASP A 218 -7.41 22.61 -10.55
CA ASP A 218 -8.55 22.13 -9.75
C ASP A 218 -9.74 21.76 -10.65
N ARG A 219 -10.03 22.55 -11.68
CA ARG A 219 -11.07 22.23 -12.68
C ARG A 219 -10.76 20.98 -13.51
N GLU A 220 -9.49 20.74 -13.81
CA GLU A 220 -9.04 19.51 -14.49
C GLU A 220 -9.21 18.27 -13.59
N ILE A 221 -8.90 18.39 -12.28
CA ILE A 221 -9.14 17.34 -11.29
C ILE A 221 -10.64 17.05 -11.19
N ASP A 222 -11.48 18.07 -11.07
CA ASP A 222 -12.94 17.90 -10.95
C ASP A 222 -13.55 17.30 -12.24
N ARG A 223 -12.99 17.61 -13.40
CA ARG A 223 -13.35 16.93 -14.67
C ARG A 223 -12.98 15.44 -14.61
N SER A 224 -11.77 15.11 -14.16
CA SER A 224 -11.31 13.74 -14.04
C SER A 224 -12.16 12.93 -13.05
N LEU A 225 -12.51 13.52 -11.91
CA LEU A 225 -13.41 12.90 -10.93
C LEU A 225 -14.79 12.58 -11.53
N ARG A 226 -15.34 13.48 -12.36
CA ARG A 226 -16.61 13.21 -13.02
C ARG A 226 -16.53 12.08 -14.04
N VAL A 227 -15.48 12.06 -14.88
CA VAL A 227 -15.28 11.00 -15.88
C VAL A 227 -15.12 9.63 -15.21
N VAL A 228 -14.21 9.52 -14.23
CA VAL A 228 -13.99 8.26 -13.52
C VAL A 228 -15.21 7.87 -12.69
N GLY A 229 -15.87 8.84 -12.05
CA GLY A 229 -17.11 8.60 -11.30
C GLY A 229 -18.24 8.06 -12.16
N GLN A 230 -18.41 8.56 -13.39
CA GLN A 230 -19.39 8.02 -14.36
C GLN A 230 -19.04 6.59 -14.78
N ALA A 231 -17.75 6.31 -15.03
CA ALA A 231 -17.30 4.95 -15.34
C ALA A 231 -17.59 3.97 -14.19
N VAL A 232 -17.27 4.38 -12.96
CA VAL A 232 -17.54 3.59 -11.74
C VAL A 232 -19.03 3.36 -11.54
N GLN A 233 -19.87 4.38 -11.74
CA GLN A 233 -21.32 4.21 -11.67
C GLN A 233 -21.80 3.20 -12.71
N GLY A 234 -21.30 3.27 -13.94
CA GLY A 234 -21.60 2.30 -14.98
C GLY A 234 -21.15 0.87 -14.63
N PHE A 235 -20.05 0.67 -13.91
CA PHE A 235 -19.66 -0.64 -13.39
C PHE A 235 -20.67 -1.16 -12.36
N ILE A 236 -21.09 -0.32 -11.42
CA ILE A 236 -22.07 -0.68 -10.38
C ILE A 236 -23.40 -1.05 -11.00
N ASP A 237 -23.90 -0.25 -11.95
CA ASP A 237 -25.18 -0.49 -12.60
C ASP A 237 -25.19 -1.78 -13.41
N ARG A 238 -24.10 -2.06 -14.14
CA ARG A 238 -23.94 -3.33 -14.87
C ARG A 238 -23.89 -4.52 -13.93
N ALA A 239 -23.13 -4.43 -12.84
CA ALA A 239 -23.05 -5.52 -11.87
C ALA A 239 -24.40 -5.81 -11.20
N ARG A 240 -25.18 -4.79 -10.86
CA ARG A 240 -26.55 -4.95 -10.34
C ARG A 240 -27.45 -5.65 -11.38
N ALA A 241 -27.45 -5.17 -12.61
CA ALA A 241 -28.24 -5.76 -13.69
C ALA A 241 -27.85 -7.23 -13.95
N GLN A 242 -26.57 -7.58 -13.90
CA GLN A 242 -26.10 -8.96 -14.01
C GLN A 242 -26.61 -9.84 -12.87
N MET A 243 -26.54 -9.35 -11.62
CA MET A 243 -27.02 -10.09 -10.45
C MET A 243 -28.55 -10.26 -10.44
N ASP A 244 -29.29 -9.31 -10.96
CA ASP A 244 -30.75 -9.41 -11.11
C ASP A 244 -31.14 -10.41 -12.21
N ALA A 245 -30.39 -10.44 -13.33
CA ALA A 245 -30.58 -11.39 -14.40
C ALA A 245 -30.10 -12.82 -14.05
N GLN A 246 -29.10 -12.91 -13.16
CA GLN A 246 -28.46 -14.18 -12.75
C GLN A 246 -28.30 -14.21 -11.22
N PRO A 247 -29.35 -14.58 -10.46
CA PRO A 247 -29.32 -14.59 -8.99
C PRO A 247 -28.20 -15.43 -8.37
N ARG A 248 -27.69 -16.46 -9.09
CA ARG A 248 -26.56 -17.28 -8.66
C ARG A 248 -25.30 -16.45 -8.35
N LEU A 249 -25.13 -15.27 -8.98
CA LEU A 249 -23.98 -14.40 -8.76
C LEU A 249 -23.89 -13.83 -7.32
N ARG A 250 -24.96 -13.97 -6.53
CA ARG A 250 -24.96 -13.62 -5.10
C ARG A 250 -24.15 -14.61 -4.27
N ASP A 251 -24.24 -15.90 -4.63
CA ASP A 251 -23.53 -16.99 -3.96
C ASP A 251 -22.20 -17.30 -4.63
N GLU A 252 -22.14 -17.11 -5.95
CA GLU A 252 -20.98 -17.37 -6.79
C GLU A 252 -20.53 -16.11 -7.54
N PRO A 253 -19.94 -15.11 -6.85
CA PRO A 253 -19.51 -13.87 -7.48
C PRO A 253 -18.40 -14.12 -8.52
N GLU A 254 -18.54 -13.51 -9.69
CA GLU A 254 -17.55 -13.61 -10.79
C GLU A 254 -16.48 -12.51 -10.72
N HIS A 255 -16.69 -11.46 -9.94
CA HIS A 255 -15.71 -10.39 -9.66
C HIS A 255 -15.98 -9.73 -8.32
N LEU A 256 -15.01 -8.89 -7.85
CA LEU A 256 -15.06 -8.30 -6.50
C LEU A 256 -16.31 -7.43 -6.27
N LEU A 257 -16.80 -6.74 -7.29
CA LEU A 257 -18.00 -5.89 -7.15
C LEU A 257 -19.26 -6.75 -6.92
N HIS A 258 -19.39 -7.93 -7.56
CA HIS A 258 -20.45 -8.88 -7.23
C HIS A 258 -20.34 -9.33 -5.76
N ALA A 259 -19.13 -9.69 -5.30
CA ALA A 259 -18.92 -10.10 -3.92
C ALA A 259 -19.24 -8.97 -2.93
N LEU A 260 -18.91 -7.73 -3.27
CA LEU A 260 -19.20 -6.55 -2.44
C LEU A 260 -20.72 -6.26 -2.41
N LEU A 261 -21.40 -6.33 -3.54
CA LEU A 261 -22.85 -6.16 -3.65
C LEU A 261 -23.59 -7.25 -2.88
N ALA A 262 -23.23 -8.53 -3.06
CA ALA A 262 -23.81 -9.65 -2.32
C ALA A 262 -23.61 -9.51 -0.80
N ALA A 263 -22.42 -9.07 -0.36
CA ALA A 263 -22.15 -8.81 1.05
C ALA A 263 -22.95 -7.61 1.57
N ASN A 264 -23.43 -6.72 0.68
CA ASN A 264 -24.21 -5.52 0.99
C ASN A 264 -25.72 -5.73 0.93
N ASP A 265 -26.22 -6.91 0.61
CA ASP A 265 -27.67 -7.18 0.48
C ASP A 265 -28.51 -6.76 1.72
N ALA A 266 -27.88 -6.66 2.90
CA ALA A 266 -28.49 -6.10 4.10
C ALA A 266 -28.46 -4.56 4.15
N GLN A 267 -28.21 -3.86 3.05
CA GLN A 267 -28.11 -2.40 2.92
C GLN A 267 -27.16 -1.74 3.95
N ARG A 268 -26.02 -2.39 4.19
CA ARG A 268 -25.00 -1.92 5.14
C ARG A 268 -24.14 -0.76 4.61
N LEU A 269 -24.12 -0.57 3.28
CA LEU A 269 -23.44 0.55 2.62
C LEU A 269 -24.49 1.41 1.90
N SER A 270 -24.36 2.72 2.00
CA SER A 270 -25.06 3.65 1.12
C SER A 270 -24.46 3.59 -0.30
N ASP A 271 -25.19 4.08 -1.31
CA ASP A 271 -24.67 4.17 -2.68
C ASP A 271 -23.39 5.02 -2.77
N ALA A 272 -23.28 6.09 -2.00
CA ALA A 272 -22.08 6.91 -1.92
C ALA A 272 -20.89 6.15 -1.34
N GLU A 273 -21.10 5.33 -0.30
CA GLU A 273 -20.04 4.48 0.28
C GLU A 273 -19.66 3.33 -0.65
N LEU A 274 -20.62 2.73 -1.33
CA LEU A 274 -20.35 1.71 -2.35
C LEU A 274 -19.49 2.31 -3.46
N HIS A 275 -19.91 3.45 -4.03
CA HIS A 275 -19.15 4.19 -5.03
C HIS A 275 -17.73 4.55 -4.53
N GLY A 276 -17.61 5.10 -3.31
CA GLY A 276 -16.33 5.44 -2.69
C GLY A 276 -15.41 4.23 -2.48
N ASN A 277 -15.97 3.06 -2.15
CA ASN A 277 -15.20 1.81 -2.03
C ASN A 277 -14.69 1.32 -3.40
N VAL A 278 -15.53 1.38 -4.43
CA VAL A 278 -15.16 1.02 -5.80
C VAL A 278 -14.05 1.94 -6.32
N MET A 279 -14.20 3.25 -6.14
CA MET A 279 -13.15 4.24 -6.45
C MET A 279 -11.85 3.97 -5.68
N THR A 280 -11.96 3.60 -4.40
CA THR A 280 -10.80 3.28 -3.56
C THR A 280 -10.08 2.02 -4.07
N LEU A 281 -10.80 0.99 -4.50
CA LEU A 281 -10.20 -0.23 -5.06
C LEU A 281 -9.42 0.08 -6.34
N LEU A 282 -10.02 0.87 -7.23
CA LEU A 282 -9.39 1.27 -8.49
C LEU A 282 -8.08 2.04 -8.25
N LEU A 283 -8.13 3.06 -7.39
CA LEU A 283 -6.96 3.88 -7.08
C LEU A 283 -5.88 3.13 -6.28
N ALA A 284 -6.26 2.27 -5.32
CA ALA A 284 -5.30 1.64 -4.43
C ALA A 284 -4.50 0.50 -5.10
N GLY A 285 -5.08 -0.17 -6.09
CA GLY A 285 -4.44 -1.30 -6.78
C GLY A 285 -3.40 -0.89 -7.81
N GLU A 286 -3.58 0.26 -8.45
CA GLU A 286 -2.78 0.70 -9.58
C GLU A 286 -1.34 1.06 -9.18
N ASP A 287 -1.17 2.18 -8.51
CA ASP A 287 0.14 2.83 -8.29
C ASP A 287 1.04 2.06 -7.31
N THR A 288 0.46 1.41 -6.31
CA THR A 288 1.24 0.72 -5.27
C THR A 288 1.89 -0.55 -5.79
N THR A 289 1.17 -1.35 -6.55
CA THR A 289 1.66 -2.63 -7.09
C THR A 289 2.64 -2.41 -8.23
N SER A 290 2.32 -1.54 -9.20
CA SER A 290 3.19 -1.22 -10.33
C SER A 290 4.55 -0.68 -9.87
N ASN A 291 4.58 0.27 -8.92
CA ASN A 291 5.83 0.79 -8.36
C ASN A 291 6.59 -0.25 -7.54
N THR A 292 5.91 -1.16 -6.84
CA THR A 292 6.58 -2.25 -6.10
C THR A 292 7.33 -3.18 -7.07
N ILE A 293 6.69 -3.58 -8.16
CA ILE A 293 7.28 -4.44 -9.20
C ILE A 293 8.44 -3.72 -9.88
N ALA A 294 8.25 -2.44 -10.26
CA ALA A 294 9.29 -1.64 -10.90
C ALA A 294 10.55 -1.51 -10.01
N TRP A 295 10.39 -1.28 -8.71
CA TRP A 295 11.52 -1.26 -7.77
C TRP A 295 12.19 -2.63 -7.61
N ALA A 296 11.41 -3.71 -7.59
CA ALA A 296 11.96 -5.08 -7.54
C ALA A 296 12.81 -5.36 -8.77
N MET A 297 12.32 -5.05 -9.98
CA MET A 297 13.08 -5.20 -11.23
C MET A 297 14.33 -4.34 -11.27
N HIS A 298 14.24 -3.07 -10.82
CA HIS A 298 15.40 -2.18 -10.74
C HIS A 298 16.48 -2.70 -9.79
N LEU A 299 16.10 -3.21 -8.62
CA LEU A 299 17.05 -3.79 -7.68
C LEU A 299 17.66 -5.07 -8.21
N LEU A 300 16.88 -5.94 -8.86
CA LEU A 300 17.37 -7.14 -9.50
C LEU A 300 18.40 -6.86 -10.60
N SER A 301 18.18 -5.84 -11.42
CA SER A 301 19.11 -5.50 -12.51
C SER A 301 20.52 -5.15 -12.04
N ALA A 302 20.65 -4.70 -10.78
CA ALA A 302 21.94 -4.40 -10.15
C ALA A 302 22.57 -5.60 -9.42
N HIS A 303 21.89 -6.78 -9.38
CA HIS A 303 22.32 -7.94 -8.61
C HIS A 303 22.25 -9.24 -9.45
N PRO A 304 23.23 -9.47 -10.37
CA PRO A 304 23.19 -10.58 -11.34
C PRO A 304 23.07 -11.97 -10.71
N ASP A 305 23.70 -12.20 -9.56
CA ASP A 305 23.64 -13.50 -8.88
C ASP A 305 22.23 -13.80 -8.35
N ILE A 306 21.56 -12.79 -7.77
CA ILE A 306 20.19 -12.92 -7.29
C ILE A 306 19.24 -13.10 -8.49
N LEU A 307 19.45 -12.35 -9.55
CA LEU A 307 18.69 -12.47 -10.80
C LEU A 307 18.79 -13.88 -11.36
N LYS A 308 20.00 -14.45 -11.43
CA LYS A 308 20.23 -15.82 -11.91
C LYS A 308 19.50 -16.85 -11.03
N ALA A 309 19.60 -16.72 -9.71
CA ALA A 309 18.90 -17.62 -8.78
C ALA A 309 17.37 -17.52 -8.90
N ALA A 310 16.84 -16.29 -9.00
CA ALA A 310 15.40 -16.06 -9.20
C ALA A 310 14.90 -16.59 -10.55
N ARG A 311 15.72 -16.50 -11.59
CA ARG A 311 15.43 -17.10 -12.89
C ARG A 311 15.35 -18.62 -12.80
N THR A 312 16.28 -19.27 -12.10
CA THR A 312 16.23 -20.72 -11.87
C THR A 312 14.94 -21.11 -11.16
N GLU A 313 14.58 -20.42 -10.07
CA GLU A 313 13.33 -20.67 -9.35
C GLU A 313 12.08 -20.49 -10.26
N ALA A 314 12.04 -19.45 -11.10
CA ALA A 314 10.93 -19.22 -12.03
C ALA A 314 10.79 -20.36 -13.04
N ILE A 315 11.92 -20.80 -13.65
CA ILE A 315 11.93 -21.90 -14.62
C ILE A 315 11.50 -23.22 -13.97
N GLU A 316 11.95 -23.52 -12.76
CA GLU A 316 11.58 -24.73 -12.01
C GLU A 316 10.08 -24.73 -11.67
N ALA A 317 9.54 -23.60 -11.22
CA ALA A 317 8.12 -23.45 -10.94
C ALA A 317 7.26 -23.66 -12.19
N LEU A 318 7.66 -23.09 -13.32
CA LEU A 318 6.98 -23.28 -14.62
C LEU A 318 7.09 -24.72 -15.12
N ALA A 319 8.26 -25.35 -14.99
CA ALA A 319 8.45 -26.74 -15.40
C ALA A 319 7.63 -27.73 -14.56
N SER A 320 7.30 -27.39 -13.32
CA SER A 320 6.46 -28.20 -12.44
C SER A 320 4.97 -28.18 -12.83
N GLU A 321 4.56 -27.25 -13.69
CA GLU A 321 3.17 -27.05 -14.09
C GLU A 321 2.91 -27.63 -15.51
N ALA A 322 2.00 -28.58 -15.60
CA ALA A 322 1.62 -29.16 -16.88
C ALA A 322 0.94 -28.11 -17.78
N GLY A 323 1.36 -28.01 -19.04
CA GLY A 323 0.75 -27.12 -20.03
C GLY A 323 1.42 -25.75 -20.17
N THR A 324 2.46 -25.44 -19.41
CA THR A 324 3.31 -24.28 -19.67
C THR A 324 4.22 -24.55 -20.88
N SER A 325 4.47 -23.53 -21.70
CA SER A 325 5.39 -23.62 -22.84
C SER A 325 6.37 -22.45 -22.83
N ALA A 326 7.51 -22.61 -23.48
CA ALA A 326 8.48 -21.51 -23.66
C ALA A 326 7.90 -20.31 -24.40
N ALA A 327 6.81 -20.50 -25.18
CA ALA A 327 6.12 -19.42 -25.88
C ALA A 327 5.18 -18.60 -24.96
N SER A 328 4.77 -19.17 -23.80
CA SER A 328 3.95 -18.47 -22.80
C SER A 328 4.39 -18.93 -21.39
N PRO A 329 5.47 -18.33 -20.85
CA PRO A 329 6.03 -18.72 -19.56
C PRO A 329 5.24 -18.09 -18.41
N VAL A 330 3.94 -18.38 -18.34
CA VAL A 330 3.03 -17.85 -17.33
C VAL A 330 2.44 -19.00 -16.51
N LEU A 331 2.54 -18.90 -15.19
CA LEU A 331 1.89 -19.85 -14.27
C LEU A 331 0.38 -19.76 -14.39
N ARG A 332 -0.29 -20.92 -14.54
CA ARG A 332 -1.74 -21.01 -14.73
C ARG A 332 -2.48 -21.47 -13.47
N GLN A 333 -1.76 -21.94 -12.46
CA GLN A 333 -2.31 -22.40 -11.19
C GLN A 333 -1.80 -21.52 -10.05
N ILE A 334 -2.72 -20.99 -9.23
CA ILE A 334 -2.35 -20.13 -8.10
C ILE A 334 -1.45 -20.86 -7.10
N ASP A 335 -1.63 -22.16 -6.93
CA ASP A 335 -0.83 -22.97 -6.00
C ASP A 335 0.63 -23.09 -6.44
N SER A 336 0.92 -23.03 -7.74
CA SER A 336 2.31 -23.01 -8.28
C SER A 336 3.08 -21.77 -7.85
N THR A 337 2.39 -20.65 -7.55
CA THR A 337 3.06 -19.45 -7.03
C THR A 337 3.67 -19.63 -5.64
N ARG A 338 3.34 -20.72 -4.92
CA ARG A 338 3.98 -21.09 -3.66
C ARG A 338 5.43 -21.57 -3.85
N GLY A 339 5.76 -22.07 -5.04
CA GLY A 339 7.10 -22.44 -5.44
C GLY A 339 8.03 -21.27 -5.75
N LEU A 340 7.66 -20.04 -5.39
CA LEU A 340 8.42 -18.82 -5.67
C LEU A 340 8.84 -18.07 -4.38
N PRO A 341 9.50 -18.74 -3.41
CA PRO A 341 9.88 -18.09 -2.15
C PRO A 341 10.96 -17.02 -2.33
N LEU A 342 11.94 -17.19 -3.23
CA LEU A 342 12.96 -16.18 -3.49
C LEU A 342 12.38 -14.97 -4.21
N ILE A 343 11.50 -15.19 -5.19
CA ILE A 343 10.80 -14.10 -5.88
C ILE A 343 9.90 -13.32 -4.90
N GLU A 344 9.21 -13.99 -3.99
CA GLU A 344 8.48 -13.32 -2.91
C GLU A 344 9.43 -12.52 -2.01
N GLY A 345 10.58 -13.10 -1.65
CA GLY A 345 11.63 -12.43 -0.90
C GLY A 345 12.15 -11.17 -1.61
N ILE A 346 12.29 -11.20 -2.93
CA ILE A 346 12.67 -10.05 -3.77
C ILE A 346 11.65 -8.92 -3.63
N VAL A 347 10.36 -9.23 -3.70
CA VAL A 347 9.29 -8.25 -3.54
C VAL A 347 9.30 -7.64 -2.14
N LEU A 348 9.44 -8.47 -1.10
CA LEU A 348 9.50 -8.01 0.29
C LEU A 348 10.74 -7.14 0.54
N GLU A 349 11.89 -7.51 -0.02
CA GLU A 349 13.12 -6.74 0.11
C GLU A 349 13.05 -5.40 -0.64
N ALA A 350 12.41 -5.38 -1.81
CA ALA A 350 12.12 -4.15 -2.51
C ALA A 350 11.22 -3.22 -1.68
N LEU A 351 10.17 -3.73 -1.06
CA LEU A 351 9.29 -2.98 -0.16
C LEU A 351 10.02 -2.49 1.10
N ARG A 352 11.03 -3.22 1.58
CA ARG A 352 11.85 -2.81 2.72
C ARG A 352 12.74 -1.62 2.38
N LEU A 353 13.46 -1.70 1.27
CA LEU A 353 14.40 -0.66 0.84
C LEU A 353 13.72 0.54 0.19
N LYS A 354 12.61 0.31 -0.51
CA LYS A 354 11.86 1.29 -1.32
C LYS A 354 10.34 1.19 -1.02
N PRO A 355 9.91 1.47 0.20
CA PRO A 355 8.50 1.39 0.55
C PRO A 355 7.66 2.35 -0.30
N VAL A 356 6.62 1.85 -0.96
CA VAL A 356 5.71 2.66 -1.79
C VAL A 356 4.82 3.60 -0.97
N ALA A 357 4.63 3.29 0.32
CA ALA A 357 3.97 4.15 1.29
C ALA A 357 4.91 4.41 2.49
N PRO A 358 5.95 5.25 2.34
CA PRO A 358 7.05 5.39 3.30
C PRO A 358 6.64 6.04 4.62
N LEU A 359 5.56 6.80 4.63
CA LEU A 359 5.04 7.47 5.81
C LEU A 359 3.51 7.38 5.91
N ASN A 360 3.00 7.49 7.13
CA ASN A 360 1.56 7.67 7.38
C ASN A 360 1.35 8.75 8.45
N MET A 361 0.33 9.57 8.23
CA MET A 361 -0.04 10.65 9.14
C MET A 361 -1.32 10.30 9.90
N PHE A 362 -1.29 10.48 11.22
CA PHE A 362 -2.41 10.21 12.12
C PHE A 362 -2.69 11.40 13.02
N THR A 363 -3.88 11.41 13.59
CA THR A 363 -4.31 12.34 14.64
C THR A 363 -4.65 11.52 15.88
N ALA A 364 -4.08 11.84 17.03
CA ALA A 364 -4.46 11.25 18.30
C ALA A 364 -5.91 11.65 18.64
N VAL A 365 -6.71 10.71 19.11
CA VAL A 365 -8.10 10.90 19.53
C VAL A 365 -8.19 11.13 21.03
N GLU A 366 -7.42 10.32 21.77
CA GLU A 366 -7.38 10.31 23.22
C GLU A 366 -5.96 10.62 23.72
N PRO A 367 -5.80 11.06 24.98
CA PRO A 367 -4.47 11.19 25.57
C PRO A 367 -3.77 9.84 25.60
N THR A 368 -2.55 9.78 25.09
CA THR A 368 -1.74 8.56 25.09
C THR A 368 -0.27 8.89 25.33
N GLU A 369 0.56 7.87 25.44
CA GLU A 369 2.01 7.99 25.60
C GLU A 369 2.74 7.28 24.46
N LEU A 370 3.73 7.94 23.88
CA LEU A 370 4.66 7.37 22.90
C LEU A 370 6.11 7.69 23.31
N LEU A 371 6.89 6.66 23.57
CA LEU A 371 8.32 6.77 23.92
C LEU A 371 8.60 7.78 25.05
N GLY A 372 7.82 7.73 26.14
CA GLY A 372 7.93 8.63 27.26
C GLY A 372 7.49 10.07 26.98
N THR A 373 6.70 10.26 25.93
CA THR A 373 6.16 11.57 25.54
C THR A 373 4.64 11.55 25.62
N ARG A 374 4.07 12.56 26.27
CA ARG A 374 2.61 12.74 26.38
C ARG A 374 2.06 13.21 25.04
N ILE A 375 1.16 12.47 24.45
CA ILE A 375 0.45 12.82 23.21
C ILE A 375 -0.95 13.27 23.57
N ALA A 376 -1.22 14.55 23.44
CA ALA A 376 -2.55 15.11 23.70
C ALA A 376 -3.51 14.79 22.52
N PRO A 377 -4.84 14.80 22.74
CA PRO A 377 -5.80 14.72 21.66
C PRO A 377 -5.55 15.79 20.60
N ARG A 378 -5.80 15.45 19.33
CA ARG A 378 -5.54 16.29 18.14
C ARG A 378 -4.07 16.49 17.78
N THR A 379 -3.11 15.93 18.54
CA THR A 379 -1.70 15.92 18.13
C THR A 379 -1.54 15.12 16.84
N LEU A 380 -0.81 15.68 15.88
CA LEU A 380 -0.44 14.96 14.67
C LEU A 380 0.75 14.05 14.94
N VAL A 381 0.63 12.79 14.54
CA VAL A 381 1.68 11.79 14.65
C VAL A 381 1.99 11.24 13.25
N CYS A 382 3.25 11.37 12.84
CA CYS A 382 3.75 10.81 11.59
C CYS A 382 4.60 9.59 11.89
N ILE A 383 4.28 8.44 11.29
CA ILE A 383 5.14 7.26 11.34
C ILE A 383 5.98 7.15 10.07
N LEU A 384 7.28 6.84 10.23
CA LEU A 384 8.22 6.60 9.14
C LEU A 384 8.57 5.12 9.09
N LYS A 385 8.30 4.47 7.96
CA LYS A 385 8.46 3.01 7.83
C LYS A 385 9.86 2.59 7.43
N ARG A 386 10.58 3.40 6.64
CA ARG A 386 11.90 3.03 6.13
C ARG A 386 13.00 3.05 7.18
N PRO A 387 13.12 4.05 8.08
CA PRO A 387 14.20 4.08 9.06
C PRO A 387 14.33 2.79 9.89
N PRO A 388 13.28 2.24 10.54
CA PRO A 388 13.41 0.98 11.26
C PRO A 388 13.68 -0.23 10.34
N ALA A 389 13.17 -0.20 9.12
CA ALA A 389 13.42 -1.26 8.13
C ALA A 389 14.85 -1.25 7.56
N THR A 390 15.59 -0.16 7.74
CA THR A 390 17.01 -0.03 7.36
C THR A 390 17.92 0.21 8.57
N ASP A 391 17.50 -0.22 9.75
CA ASP A 391 18.28 -0.11 10.99
C ASP A 391 19.08 -1.40 11.25
N PRO A 392 20.41 -1.33 11.50
CA PRO A 392 21.24 -2.49 11.79
C PRO A 392 20.83 -3.24 13.07
N ARG A 393 20.10 -2.60 13.99
CA ARG A 393 19.54 -3.27 15.17
C ARG A 393 18.49 -4.33 14.80
N HIS A 394 17.84 -4.19 13.65
CA HIS A 394 16.77 -5.06 13.19
C HIS A 394 17.15 -5.91 11.99
N PHE A 395 18.02 -5.41 11.12
CA PHE A 395 18.42 -6.07 9.88
C PHE A 395 19.94 -6.06 9.71
N ALA A 396 20.54 -7.23 9.65
CA ALA A 396 21.95 -7.36 9.27
C ALA A 396 22.16 -6.82 7.84
N GLN A 397 23.21 -6.03 7.62
CA GLN A 397 23.49 -5.36 6.34
C GLN A 397 22.21 -4.62 5.82
N PRO A 398 21.74 -3.60 6.54
CA PRO A 398 20.40 -3.04 6.35
C PRO A 398 20.21 -2.35 4.99
N ASP A 399 21.29 -1.85 4.38
CA ASP A 399 21.21 -1.18 3.07
C ASP A 399 21.42 -2.13 1.88
N ALA A 400 21.85 -3.39 2.16
CA ALA A 400 22.05 -4.38 1.11
C ALA A 400 20.72 -5.00 0.67
N PHE A 401 20.59 -5.23 -0.65
CA PHE A 401 19.50 -5.99 -1.23
C PHE A 401 19.74 -7.48 -1.05
N ARG A 402 19.13 -8.10 -0.05
CA ARG A 402 19.29 -9.50 0.35
C ARG A 402 17.96 -10.22 0.49
N PRO A 403 17.33 -10.64 -0.62
CA PRO A 403 16.05 -11.36 -0.58
C PRO A 403 16.08 -12.66 0.23
N GLN A 404 17.26 -13.30 0.33
CA GLN A 404 17.46 -14.54 1.08
C GLN A 404 17.07 -14.41 2.57
N ARG A 405 17.13 -13.21 3.13
CA ARG A 405 16.68 -12.98 4.52
C ARG A 405 15.21 -13.36 4.78
N TRP A 406 14.40 -13.47 3.74
CA TRP A 406 12.99 -13.82 3.80
C TRP A 406 12.76 -15.34 3.65
N LEU A 407 13.79 -16.12 3.35
CA LEU A 407 13.69 -17.56 3.20
C LEU A 407 13.75 -18.26 4.57
N ALA A 408 12.97 -19.32 4.75
CA ALA A 408 12.85 -20.05 6.02
C ALA A 408 14.19 -20.62 6.51
N GLY A 409 15.10 -20.98 5.59
CA GLY A 409 16.43 -21.57 5.92
C GLY A 409 17.42 -20.60 6.57
N GLU A 410 17.51 -19.35 6.14
CA GLU A 410 18.38 -18.32 6.80
C GLU A 410 17.83 -17.92 8.17
N ALA A 411 16.53 -17.96 8.34
CA ALA A 411 15.87 -17.70 9.60
C ALA A 411 16.09 -18.81 10.65
N ALA A 412 16.10 -20.07 10.22
CA ALA A 412 16.42 -21.22 11.08
C ALA A 412 17.89 -21.22 11.54
N ALA A 413 18.81 -20.79 10.67
CA ALA A 413 20.24 -20.66 11.00
C ALA A 413 20.49 -19.55 12.04
N SER A 414 19.58 -18.57 12.19
CA SER A 414 19.63 -17.54 13.24
C SER A 414 18.89 -17.92 14.54
N GLY A 415 18.44 -19.17 14.68
CA GLY A 415 17.83 -19.70 15.90
C GLY A 415 16.36 -19.31 16.15
N GLN A 416 15.63 -18.91 15.11
CA GLN A 416 14.26 -18.43 15.26
C GLN A 416 13.35 -19.06 14.18
N GLY A 417 12.74 -20.19 14.52
CA GLY A 417 11.89 -20.96 13.60
C GLY A 417 10.42 -20.63 13.66
N SER A 418 9.76 -20.85 12.57
CA SER A 418 8.41 -21.33 12.30
C SER A 418 7.74 -20.69 11.08
N ALA A 419 6.96 -21.50 10.35
CA ALA A 419 6.62 -21.34 8.93
C ALA A 419 5.33 -20.55 8.62
N SER A 420 5.47 -19.38 8.06
CA SER A 420 4.58 -18.66 7.11
C SER A 420 5.43 -17.59 6.41
N SER A 421 5.06 -17.08 5.27
CA SER A 421 5.90 -16.23 4.38
C SER A 421 6.55 -14.96 4.99
N THR A 422 6.39 -14.73 6.29
CA THR A 422 7.10 -13.74 7.12
C THR A 422 7.78 -14.37 8.33
N GLU A 423 7.80 -15.69 8.46
CA GLU A 423 8.24 -16.43 9.66
C GLU A 423 9.75 -16.63 9.73
N GLY A 424 10.46 -16.35 8.65
CA GLY A 424 11.92 -16.42 8.57
C GLY A 424 12.67 -15.27 9.22
N VAL A 425 12.01 -14.21 9.66
CA VAL A 425 12.65 -13.00 10.17
C VAL A 425 12.46 -12.89 11.68
N SER A 426 13.49 -12.40 12.42
CA SER A 426 13.42 -12.23 13.87
C SER A 426 12.20 -11.43 14.32
N GLY A 427 11.68 -11.68 15.52
CA GLY A 427 10.53 -10.93 16.05
C GLY A 427 10.75 -9.42 16.07
N GLY A 428 11.99 -8.97 16.22
CA GLY A 428 12.38 -7.56 16.11
C GLY A 428 12.26 -7.03 14.67
N ALA A 429 12.77 -7.75 13.69
CA ALA A 429 12.71 -7.38 12.28
C ALA A 429 11.26 -7.37 11.74
N ARG A 430 10.41 -8.31 12.18
CA ARG A 430 8.97 -8.30 11.86
C ARG A 430 8.27 -7.03 12.35
N ARG A 431 8.60 -6.56 13.55
CA ARG A 431 8.03 -5.31 14.08
C ARG A 431 8.57 -4.08 13.35
N ALA A 432 9.80 -4.15 12.85
CA ALA A 432 10.44 -3.06 12.11
C ALA A 432 10.00 -2.96 10.64
N PHE A 433 9.40 -4.03 10.08
CA PHE A 433 8.98 -4.09 8.68
C PHE A 433 7.46 -4.20 8.54
N MET A 434 6.81 -3.12 8.15
CA MET A 434 5.36 -2.99 8.06
C MET A 434 4.93 -2.47 6.68
N PRO A 435 5.23 -3.17 5.58
CA PRO A 435 4.95 -2.67 4.22
C PRO A 435 3.46 -2.48 3.98
N PHE A 436 2.64 -3.38 4.50
CA PHE A 436 1.18 -3.37 4.39
C PHE A 436 0.48 -2.77 5.61
N GLY A 437 1.23 -2.03 6.45
CA GLY A 437 0.72 -1.49 7.71
C GLY A 437 0.59 -2.56 8.80
N GLY A 438 -0.25 -2.29 9.79
CA GLY A 438 -0.46 -3.19 10.94
C GLY A 438 -1.78 -2.92 11.65
N GLY A 439 -2.05 -3.74 12.69
CA GLY A 439 -3.28 -3.63 13.47
C GLY A 439 -4.55 -3.91 12.66
N PRO A 440 -5.73 -3.48 13.13
CA PRO A 440 -7.01 -3.78 12.47
C PRO A 440 -7.11 -3.22 11.04
N ARG A 441 -6.30 -2.22 10.72
CA ARG A 441 -6.34 -1.50 9.44
C ARG A 441 -5.21 -1.87 8.49
N PHE A 442 -4.66 -3.08 8.60
CA PHE A 442 -3.71 -3.60 7.61
C PHE A 442 -4.30 -3.61 6.19
N CYS A 443 -3.43 -3.60 5.18
CA CYS A 443 -3.86 -3.56 3.78
C CYS A 443 -4.71 -4.79 3.41
N PRO A 444 -5.94 -4.62 2.92
CA PRO A 444 -6.77 -5.75 2.50
C PRO A 444 -6.25 -6.40 1.21
N GLY A 445 -5.61 -5.63 0.31
CA GLY A 445 -5.09 -6.10 -0.98
C GLY A 445 -3.70 -6.73 -0.93
N ARG A 446 -3.13 -7.01 0.27
CA ARG A 446 -1.75 -7.50 0.37
C ARG A 446 -1.47 -8.78 -0.41
N TYR A 447 -2.42 -9.73 -0.38
CA TYR A 447 -2.27 -11.01 -1.08
C TYR A 447 -2.32 -10.83 -2.59
N LEU A 448 -3.23 -9.98 -3.07
CA LEU A 448 -3.32 -9.62 -4.49
C LEU A 448 -2.04 -8.97 -4.98
N ALA A 449 -1.54 -7.95 -4.27
CA ALA A 449 -0.32 -7.23 -4.66
C ALA A 449 0.91 -8.14 -4.72
N LEU A 450 1.07 -9.06 -3.75
CA LEU A 450 2.16 -10.05 -3.77
C LEU A 450 1.99 -11.05 -4.92
N LEU A 451 0.76 -11.48 -5.18
CA LEU A 451 0.45 -12.42 -6.26
C LEU A 451 0.77 -11.80 -7.63
N GLU A 452 0.30 -10.60 -7.90
CA GLU A 452 0.61 -9.86 -9.13
C GLU A 452 2.11 -9.67 -9.32
N ALA A 453 2.82 -9.26 -8.26
CA ALA A 453 4.25 -9.06 -8.33
C ALA A 453 5.02 -10.37 -8.63
N LYS A 454 4.61 -11.49 -8.00
CA LYS A 454 5.19 -12.81 -8.27
C LYS A 454 4.96 -13.26 -9.69
N MET A 455 3.74 -13.07 -10.22
CA MET A 455 3.39 -13.44 -11.57
C MET A 455 4.22 -12.70 -12.61
N VAL A 456 4.31 -11.36 -12.48
CA VAL A 456 5.11 -10.54 -13.41
C VAL A 456 6.59 -10.90 -13.32
N LEU A 457 7.17 -11.00 -12.13
CA LEU A 457 8.58 -11.32 -11.97
C LEU A 457 8.92 -12.73 -12.48
N ALA A 458 8.14 -13.76 -12.13
CA ALA A 458 8.37 -15.10 -12.60
C ALA A 458 8.34 -15.20 -14.13
N THR A 459 7.32 -14.60 -14.76
CA THR A 459 7.17 -14.57 -16.22
C THR A 459 8.29 -13.80 -16.91
N THR A 460 8.74 -12.70 -16.34
CA THR A 460 9.80 -11.87 -16.95
C THR A 460 11.18 -12.52 -16.82
N LEU A 461 11.39 -13.34 -15.79
CA LEU A 461 12.67 -14.00 -15.51
C LEU A 461 12.84 -15.32 -16.27
N ALA A 462 11.76 -15.98 -16.63
CA ALA A 462 11.82 -17.25 -17.36
C ALA A 462 12.19 -17.07 -18.83
#